data_673b9ed676eb93f7d1e2c890476128f8
#
_entry.id   673b9ed676eb93f7d1e2c890476128f8
#
_cell.length_a   1.000
_cell.length_b   1.000
_cell.length_c   1.000
_cell.angle_alpha   90.00
_cell.angle_beta   90.00
_cell.angle_gamma   90.00
#
_symmetry.space_group_name_H-M   'P 1'
#
loop_
_entity.id
_entity.type
_entity.pdbx_description
1 polymer ?
#
loop_
_entity_poly.entity_id
_entity_poly.type
_entity_poly.pdbx_seq_one_letter_code
_entity_poly.pdbx_strand_id
1 'polypeptide(L)'
;AVTPNASWMVSTDYDHTAGGSKLNFGYEFIADVLFSENYALGFGVHIFNTGSELTYLVMNPDDVSEVLDVDRTYSLQYVELPFTFKMRTKEIGYAKIFSKFGLGLGMNVKSLATEGRHLSWEFDGDDWISVTSNGWVINEGVDVNEEVKLFRAALIVGGGIERNLTGSTSLTVGLNYNAAFSNIHKGVELIKVDNGVPEVINGSPINGVMKGNDRFLELSVGILF
;
A
#
# COMPACT_ATOMS: atom_id res chain seq x y z
N ALA A 1 -12.98 -10.45 -12.24
CA ALA A 1 -13.65 -9.82 -11.09
C ALA A 1 -13.35 -8.33 -11.04
N VAL A 2 -14.17 -7.58 -10.32
CA VAL A 2 -13.93 -6.19 -9.89
C VAL A 2 -13.52 -6.25 -8.42
N THR A 3 -12.55 -5.43 -8.04
CA THR A 3 -11.90 -5.54 -6.73
C THR A 3 -11.76 -4.19 -6.02
N PRO A 4 -12.87 -3.60 -5.50
CA PRO A 4 -12.77 -2.46 -4.60
C PRO A 4 -11.97 -2.85 -3.36
N ASN A 5 -11.06 -1.96 -2.92
CA ASN A 5 -10.20 -2.23 -1.79
C ASN A 5 -10.02 -1.01 -0.88
N ALA A 6 -9.74 -1.29 0.38
CA ALA A 6 -9.28 -0.32 1.36
C ALA A 6 -7.80 -0.60 1.65
N SER A 7 -6.93 0.33 1.29
CA SER A 7 -5.49 0.19 1.44
C SER A 7 -4.91 1.14 2.49
N TRP A 8 -3.82 0.74 3.11
CA TRP A 8 -3.03 1.51 4.05
C TRP A 8 -1.57 1.11 3.99
N MET A 9 -0.70 1.96 4.46
CA MET A 9 0.72 1.65 4.64
C MET A 9 1.00 1.34 6.11
N VAL A 10 2.01 0.52 6.33
CA VAL A 10 2.54 0.22 7.66
C VAL A 10 3.99 0.65 7.66
N SER A 11 4.30 1.63 8.50
CA SER A 11 5.68 2.00 8.80
C SER A 11 6.41 0.82 9.44
N THR A 12 7.63 0.58 9.02
CA THR A 12 8.53 -0.41 9.61
C THR A 12 9.72 0.25 10.33
N ASP A 13 9.75 1.56 10.38
CA ASP A 13 10.59 2.40 11.20
C ASP A 13 9.71 3.29 12.12
N TYR A 14 10.32 4.06 13.02
CA TYR A 14 9.62 4.98 13.93
C TYR A 14 9.70 6.44 13.48
N ASP A 15 10.34 6.69 12.34
CA ASP A 15 10.69 8.04 11.87
C ASP A 15 9.58 8.67 11.02
N HIS A 16 8.52 7.92 10.71
CA HIS A 16 7.34 8.44 10.02
C HIS A 16 6.05 7.79 10.54
N THR A 17 4.96 8.52 10.42
CA THR A 17 3.63 8.05 10.81
C THR A 17 2.83 7.69 9.57
N ALA A 18 2.28 6.48 9.55
CA ALA A 18 1.31 6.08 8.55
C ALA A 18 -0.08 6.60 8.95
N GLY A 19 -0.70 7.35 8.06
CA GLY A 19 -2.03 7.92 8.23
C GLY A 19 -3.16 6.95 7.88
N GLY A 20 -4.31 7.51 7.50
CA GLY A 20 -5.54 6.79 7.25
C GLY A 20 -5.53 5.78 6.09
N SER A 21 -6.61 5.04 5.96
CA SER A 21 -6.83 4.13 4.83
C SER A 21 -7.43 4.88 3.64
N LYS A 22 -7.09 4.42 2.43
CA LYS A 22 -7.59 4.95 1.16
C LYS A 22 -8.44 3.91 0.46
N LEU A 23 -9.62 4.33 -0.05
CA LEU A 23 -10.46 3.48 -0.88
C LEU A 23 -9.99 3.55 -2.33
N ASN A 24 -9.81 2.39 -2.94
CA ASN A 24 -9.32 2.24 -4.29
C ASN A 24 -10.06 1.13 -5.03
N PHE A 25 -9.73 0.97 -6.31
CA PHE A 25 -10.32 -0.03 -7.19
C PHE A 25 -9.25 -0.84 -7.90
N GLY A 26 -9.61 -2.08 -8.24
CA GLY A 26 -8.83 -2.96 -9.07
C GLY A 26 -9.70 -3.88 -9.92
N TYR A 27 -9.04 -4.64 -10.77
CA TYR A 27 -9.63 -5.65 -11.65
C TYR A 27 -8.74 -6.87 -11.65
N GLU A 28 -9.32 -8.06 -11.49
CA GLU A 28 -8.57 -9.31 -11.58
C GLU A 28 -9.14 -10.24 -12.67
N PHE A 29 -8.23 -10.91 -13.33
CA PHE A 29 -8.52 -12.05 -14.19
C PHE A 29 -7.71 -13.23 -13.67
N ILE A 30 -8.39 -14.26 -13.14
CA ILE A 30 -7.76 -15.44 -12.54
C ILE A 30 -8.23 -16.67 -13.30
N ALA A 31 -7.28 -17.53 -13.63
CA ALA A 31 -7.53 -18.88 -14.12
C ALA A 31 -7.27 -19.88 -12.98
N ASP A 32 -8.28 -20.68 -12.64
CA ASP A 32 -8.19 -21.73 -11.65
C ASP A 32 -7.94 -23.08 -12.35
N VAL A 33 -6.78 -23.66 -12.21
CA VAL A 33 -6.45 -25.02 -12.66
C VAL A 33 -6.78 -26.02 -11.58
N LEU A 34 -7.86 -26.75 -11.77
CA LEU A 34 -8.28 -27.81 -10.85
C LEU A 34 -7.39 -29.04 -11.03
N PHE A 35 -6.81 -29.52 -9.95
CA PHE A 35 -6.12 -30.81 -9.90
C PHE A 35 -6.87 -31.84 -9.02
N SER A 36 -7.95 -31.39 -8.37
CA SER A 36 -8.92 -32.22 -7.65
C SER A 36 -10.26 -31.47 -7.61
N GLU A 37 -11.34 -32.18 -7.26
CA GLU A 37 -12.68 -31.57 -7.15
C GLU A 37 -12.72 -30.36 -6.17
N ASN A 38 -11.87 -30.42 -5.13
CA ASN A 38 -11.86 -29.45 -4.05
C ASN A 38 -10.63 -28.52 -4.05
N TYR A 39 -9.66 -28.74 -4.94
CA TYR A 39 -8.40 -28.01 -4.93
C TYR A 39 -8.03 -27.46 -6.31
N ALA A 40 -7.59 -26.23 -6.34
CA ALA A 40 -7.11 -25.57 -7.55
C ALA A 40 -5.85 -24.73 -7.29
N LEU A 41 -5.08 -24.55 -8.35
CA LEU A 41 -4.04 -23.51 -8.42
C LEU A 41 -4.60 -22.35 -9.23
N GLY A 42 -4.64 -21.18 -8.61
CA GLY A 42 -5.06 -19.94 -9.25
C GLY A 42 -3.86 -19.14 -9.69
N PHE A 43 -3.89 -18.64 -10.92
CA PHE A 43 -2.91 -17.69 -11.45
C PHE A 43 -3.57 -16.74 -12.43
N GLY A 44 -3.00 -15.56 -12.60
CA GLY A 44 -3.64 -14.59 -13.48
C GLY A 44 -2.97 -13.22 -13.43
N VAL A 45 -3.77 -12.20 -13.64
CA VAL A 45 -3.35 -10.80 -13.59
C VAL A 45 -4.32 -10.03 -12.72
N HIS A 46 -3.78 -9.25 -11.79
CA HIS A 46 -4.51 -8.33 -10.94
C HIS A 46 -3.95 -6.92 -11.13
N ILE A 47 -4.78 -5.99 -11.58
CA ILE A 47 -4.43 -4.58 -11.73
C ILE A 47 -5.19 -3.83 -10.65
N PHE A 48 -4.48 -3.16 -9.76
CA PHE A 48 -5.11 -2.46 -8.65
C PHE A 48 -4.39 -1.16 -8.30
N ASN A 49 -5.12 -0.28 -7.66
CA ASN A 49 -4.58 0.91 -7.04
C ASN A 49 -4.47 0.69 -5.52
N THR A 50 -3.42 1.25 -4.93
CA THR A 50 -3.18 1.28 -3.49
C THR A 50 -2.62 2.64 -3.09
N GLY A 51 -2.63 2.96 -1.83
CA GLY A 51 -2.07 4.20 -1.33
C GLY A 51 -2.40 4.39 0.14
N SER A 52 -1.80 5.44 0.71
CA SER A 52 -2.00 5.86 2.10
C SER A 52 -1.44 7.26 2.29
N GLU A 53 -1.72 7.85 3.42
CA GLU A 53 -1.09 9.06 3.91
C GLU A 53 0.12 8.71 4.77
N LEU A 54 1.20 9.47 4.60
CA LEU A 54 2.40 9.42 5.44
C LEU A 54 2.77 10.82 5.87
N THR A 55 3.09 10.98 7.16
CA THR A 55 3.62 12.22 7.73
C THR A 55 5.04 11.98 8.21
N TYR A 56 5.97 12.85 7.83
CA TYR A 56 7.38 12.76 8.18
C TYR A 56 8.08 14.12 8.07
N LEU A 57 9.26 14.22 8.69
CA LEU A 57 10.07 15.43 8.67
C LEU A 57 11.18 15.35 7.62
N VAL A 58 11.45 16.47 6.93
CA VAL A 58 12.57 16.62 6.02
C VAL A 58 13.30 17.95 6.25
N MET A 59 14.57 18.01 5.90
CA MET A 59 15.28 19.29 5.83
C MET A 59 14.69 20.14 4.70
N ASN A 60 14.53 21.44 4.93
CA ASN A 60 14.19 22.35 3.85
C ASN A 60 15.34 22.40 2.84
N PRO A 61 15.12 22.07 1.55
CA PRO A 61 16.17 22.09 0.56
C PRO A 61 16.71 23.51 0.26
N ASP A 62 15.92 24.53 0.56
CA ASP A 62 16.25 25.93 0.30
C ASP A 62 16.91 26.60 1.52
N ASP A 63 16.69 26.06 2.73
CA ASP A 63 17.27 26.58 3.98
C ASP A 63 17.55 25.46 4.99
N VAL A 64 18.83 25.17 5.22
CA VAL A 64 19.29 24.11 6.13
C VAL A 64 19.07 24.41 7.62
N SER A 65 18.60 25.60 7.96
CA SER A 65 18.17 25.96 9.32
C SER A 65 16.69 25.65 9.57
N GLU A 66 15.99 25.09 8.60
CA GLU A 66 14.56 24.79 8.67
C GLU A 66 14.27 23.29 8.46
N VAL A 67 13.30 22.78 9.22
CA VAL A 67 12.74 21.45 9.04
C VAL A 67 11.26 21.56 8.69
N LEU A 68 10.88 20.89 7.62
CA LEU A 68 9.52 20.86 7.13
C LEU A 68 8.82 19.58 7.58
N ASP A 69 7.58 19.73 8.02
CA ASP A 69 6.64 18.61 8.15
C ASP A 69 5.98 18.37 6.79
N VAL A 70 5.97 17.14 6.36
CA VAL A 70 5.46 16.70 5.05
C VAL A 70 4.33 15.72 5.26
N ASP A 71 3.13 16.12 4.83
CA ASP A 71 2.00 15.21 4.66
C ASP A 71 1.92 14.77 3.20
N ARG A 72 2.13 13.49 2.96
CA ARG A 72 2.14 12.95 1.59
C ARG A 72 1.12 11.83 1.44
N THR A 73 0.17 12.02 0.51
CA THR A 73 -0.82 11.01 0.11
C THR A 73 -0.35 10.32 -1.16
N TYR A 74 0.04 9.05 -1.05
CA TYR A 74 0.43 8.22 -2.19
C TYR A 74 -0.77 7.68 -2.95
N SER A 75 -0.62 7.59 -4.28
CA SER A 75 -1.54 6.92 -5.20
C SER A 75 -0.72 6.06 -6.17
N LEU A 76 -0.67 4.77 -5.88
CA LEU A 76 0.18 3.80 -6.57
C LEU A 76 -0.68 2.84 -7.37
N GLN A 77 -0.25 2.48 -8.57
CA GLN A 77 -0.88 1.45 -9.39
C GLN A 77 0.10 0.31 -9.64
N TYR A 78 -0.39 -0.91 -9.45
CA TYR A 78 0.37 -2.14 -9.66
C TYR A 78 -0.31 -3.06 -10.66
N VAL A 79 0.51 -3.80 -11.40
CA VAL A 79 0.12 -5.02 -12.10
C VAL A 79 0.76 -6.18 -11.34
N GLU A 80 -0.05 -7.06 -10.78
CA GLU A 80 0.37 -8.19 -9.95
C GLU A 80 0.03 -9.52 -10.64
N LEU A 81 0.93 -10.47 -10.55
CA LEU A 81 0.73 -11.85 -10.91
C LEU A 81 0.48 -12.66 -9.62
N PRO A 82 -0.77 -12.96 -9.30
CA PRO A 82 -1.08 -13.80 -8.15
C PRO A 82 -0.85 -15.28 -8.48
N PHE A 83 -0.29 -16.00 -7.50
CA PHE A 83 -0.13 -17.45 -7.48
C PHE A 83 -0.78 -17.97 -6.20
N THR A 84 -1.95 -18.57 -6.31
CA THR A 84 -2.76 -18.95 -5.16
C THR A 84 -3.12 -20.43 -5.18
N PHE A 85 -3.13 -21.01 -3.99
CA PHE A 85 -3.73 -22.31 -3.73
C PHE A 85 -5.14 -22.07 -3.22
N LYS A 86 -6.14 -22.64 -3.88
CA LYS A 86 -7.56 -22.48 -3.58
C LYS A 86 -8.15 -23.82 -3.14
N MET A 87 -8.83 -23.80 -2.00
CA MET A 87 -9.57 -24.93 -1.46
C MET A 87 -11.06 -24.61 -1.51
N ARG A 88 -11.87 -25.56 -1.94
CA ARG A 88 -13.34 -25.44 -2.01
C ARG A 88 -14.04 -26.55 -1.24
N THR A 89 -15.19 -26.23 -0.67
CA THR A 89 -16.08 -27.24 -0.12
C THR A 89 -16.79 -27.98 -1.25
N LYS A 90 -17.41 -29.11 -0.92
CA LYS A 90 -18.47 -29.67 -1.75
C LYS A 90 -19.62 -28.66 -1.84
N GLU A 91 -20.43 -28.81 -2.90
CA GLU A 91 -21.58 -27.94 -3.09
C GLU A 91 -22.63 -28.13 -2.00
N ILE A 92 -23.06 -27.01 -1.41
CA ILE A 92 -24.06 -26.94 -0.35
C ILE A 92 -25.14 -25.97 -0.84
N GLY A 93 -26.26 -26.50 -1.34
CA GLY A 93 -27.40 -25.69 -1.77
C GLY A 93 -27.05 -24.68 -2.89
N TYR A 94 -26.42 -25.12 -3.98
CA TYR A 94 -25.95 -24.31 -5.12
C TYR A 94 -24.77 -23.36 -4.81
N ALA A 95 -24.13 -23.49 -3.66
CA ALA A 95 -22.99 -22.68 -3.27
C ALA A 95 -21.81 -23.54 -2.84
N LYS A 96 -20.59 -23.09 -3.12
CA LYS A 96 -19.34 -23.63 -2.61
C LYS A 96 -18.64 -22.54 -1.81
N ILE A 97 -18.17 -22.85 -0.62
CA ILE A 97 -17.32 -21.97 0.15
C ILE A 97 -15.88 -22.25 -0.27
N PHE A 98 -15.09 -21.22 -0.46
CA PHE A 98 -13.68 -21.37 -0.77
C PHE A 98 -12.79 -20.56 0.18
N SER A 99 -11.56 -21.02 0.33
CA SER A 99 -10.45 -20.24 0.88
C SER A 99 -9.29 -20.28 -0.09
N LYS A 100 -8.48 -19.22 -0.13
CA LYS A 100 -7.27 -19.14 -0.93
C LYS A 100 -6.13 -18.54 -0.13
N PHE A 101 -4.92 -18.99 -0.40
CA PHE A 101 -3.69 -18.37 0.07
C PHE A 101 -2.61 -18.48 -0.99
N GLY A 102 -1.68 -17.55 -1.00
CA GLY A 102 -0.63 -17.54 -2.02
C GLY A 102 0.25 -16.32 -1.97
N LEU A 103 0.95 -16.09 -3.05
CA LEU A 103 1.88 -14.99 -3.23
C LEU A 103 1.45 -14.13 -4.42
N GLY A 104 1.62 -12.82 -4.28
CA GLY A 104 1.50 -11.86 -5.36
C GLY A 104 2.86 -11.29 -5.71
N LEU A 105 3.22 -11.31 -7.00
CA LEU A 105 4.41 -10.64 -7.53
C LEU A 105 3.94 -9.46 -8.38
N GLY A 106 4.10 -8.26 -7.85
CA GLY A 106 3.63 -7.02 -8.46
C GLY A 106 4.74 -6.19 -9.06
N MET A 107 4.38 -5.44 -10.09
CA MET A 107 5.21 -4.40 -10.68
C MET A 107 4.46 -3.08 -10.63
N ASN A 108 5.11 -2.04 -10.10
CA ASN A 108 4.57 -0.69 -10.09
C ASN A 108 4.58 -0.13 -11.52
N VAL A 109 3.45 0.44 -11.94
CA VAL A 109 3.29 1.02 -13.28
C VAL A 109 2.99 2.51 -13.24
N LYS A 110 2.58 3.03 -12.07
CA LYS A 110 2.33 4.44 -11.86
C LYS A 110 2.44 4.80 -10.39
N SER A 111 3.15 5.88 -10.08
CA SER A 111 3.30 6.41 -8.74
C SER A 111 3.10 7.91 -8.75
N LEU A 112 2.01 8.37 -8.15
CA LEU A 112 1.74 9.78 -7.93
C LEU A 112 1.58 10.05 -6.45
N ALA A 113 1.85 11.27 -6.04
CA ALA A 113 1.57 11.76 -4.70
C ALA A 113 0.93 13.14 -4.73
N THR A 114 0.13 13.42 -3.72
CA THR A 114 -0.22 14.77 -3.31
C THR A 114 0.58 15.06 -2.06
N GLU A 115 1.29 16.18 -2.04
CA GLU A 115 2.21 16.53 -0.98
C GLU A 115 1.89 17.90 -0.42
N GLY A 116 1.70 17.96 0.89
CA GLY A 116 1.62 19.20 1.66
C GLY A 116 2.91 19.38 2.46
N ARG A 117 3.44 20.59 2.49
CA ARG A 117 4.62 20.95 3.31
C ARG A 117 4.34 22.16 4.13
N HIS A 118 4.83 22.20 5.38
CA HIS A 118 4.84 23.40 6.21
C HIS A 118 6.06 23.40 7.12
N LEU A 119 6.51 24.61 7.51
CA LEU A 119 7.60 24.77 8.45
C LEU A 119 7.19 24.26 9.83
N SER A 120 7.99 23.42 10.43
CA SER A 120 7.73 22.78 11.72
C SER A 120 8.81 23.07 12.77
N TRP A 121 10.07 23.15 12.35
CA TRP A 121 11.21 23.42 13.22
C TRP A 121 12.18 24.38 12.58
N GLU A 122 12.80 25.26 13.39
CA GLU A 122 13.80 26.24 12.97
C GLU A 122 14.98 26.22 13.96
N PHE A 123 16.20 26.38 13.44
CA PHE A 123 17.40 26.50 14.26
C PHE A 123 17.64 27.95 14.61
N ASP A 124 17.60 28.30 15.91
CA ASP A 124 17.74 29.68 16.40
C ASP A 124 19.20 30.13 16.58
N GLY A 125 20.15 29.26 16.27
CA GLY A 125 21.59 29.46 16.42
C GLY A 125 22.20 28.64 17.56
N ASP A 126 21.38 28.19 18.52
CA ASP A 126 21.80 27.36 19.66
C ASP A 126 21.09 26.01 19.69
N ASP A 127 19.76 25.98 19.34
CA ASP A 127 18.93 24.78 19.43
C ASP A 127 17.84 24.77 18.33
N TRP A 128 17.20 23.61 18.13
CA TRP A 128 16.05 23.42 17.26
C TRP A 128 14.76 23.71 18.02
N ILE A 129 14.02 24.72 17.58
CA ILE A 129 12.78 25.15 18.19
C ILE A 129 11.59 24.80 17.30
N SER A 130 10.50 24.30 17.90
CA SER A 130 9.26 24.08 17.18
C SER A 130 8.59 25.41 16.86
N VAL A 131 8.22 25.59 15.60
CA VAL A 131 7.50 26.76 15.12
C VAL A 131 6.13 26.39 14.59
N THR A 132 5.15 27.26 14.77
CA THR A 132 3.82 27.07 14.23
C THR A 132 3.68 27.89 12.95
N SER A 133 3.74 27.24 11.81
CA SER A 133 3.47 27.89 10.51
C SER A 133 2.01 27.65 10.14
N ASN A 134 1.35 28.71 9.68
CA ASN A 134 -0.04 28.66 9.19
C ASN A 134 -0.15 28.43 7.67
N GLY A 135 0.98 28.26 6.98
CA GLY A 135 1.04 28.15 5.52
C GLY A 135 1.40 26.74 5.05
N TRP A 136 0.44 25.99 4.55
CA TRP A 136 0.67 24.77 3.80
C TRP A 136 0.92 25.08 2.33
N VAL A 137 1.99 24.55 1.77
CA VAL A 137 2.21 24.50 0.33
C VAL A 137 1.79 23.13 -0.16
N ILE A 138 0.75 23.07 -0.99
CA ILE A 138 0.21 21.82 -1.51
C ILE A 138 0.58 21.65 -2.97
N ASN A 139 1.21 20.54 -3.30
CA ASN A 139 1.54 20.11 -4.65
C ASN A 139 0.77 18.83 -4.98
N GLU A 140 -0.08 18.89 -6.01
CA GLU A 140 -0.86 17.74 -6.46
C GLU A 140 -0.19 17.05 -7.66
N GLY A 141 -0.36 15.72 -7.74
CA GLY A 141 0.09 14.94 -8.88
C GLY A 141 1.60 14.88 -9.07
N VAL A 142 2.36 14.99 -7.98
CA VAL A 142 3.82 14.86 -8.00
C VAL A 142 4.19 13.44 -8.45
N ASP A 143 5.03 13.34 -9.47
CA ASP A 143 5.57 12.05 -9.91
C ASP A 143 6.63 11.57 -8.91
N VAL A 144 6.39 10.39 -8.32
CA VAL A 144 7.27 9.77 -7.32
C VAL A 144 7.77 8.39 -7.77
N ASN A 145 7.82 8.13 -9.07
CA ASN A 145 8.27 6.84 -9.62
C ASN A 145 9.71 6.48 -9.21
N GLU A 146 10.58 7.47 -9.03
CA GLU A 146 11.95 7.23 -8.58
C GLU A 146 12.06 6.88 -7.10
N GLU A 147 11.06 7.26 -6.30
CA GLU A 147 10.99 7.03 -4.86
C GLU A 147 10.29 5.71 -4.50
N VAL A 148 9.61 5.08 -5.46
CA VAL A 148 8.87 3.83 -5.28
C VAL A 148 9.61 2.68 -5.95
N LYS A 149 9.71 1.55 -5.25
CA LYS A 149 10.31 0.34 -5.82
C LYS A 149 9.43 -0.24 -6.92
N LEU A 150 10.07 -0.64 -8.01
CA LEU A 150 9.41 -1.25 -9.16
C LEU A 150 8.72 -2.57 -8.78
N PHE A 151 9.36 -3.40 -7.96
CA PHE A 151 8.85 -4.73 -7.61
C PHE A 151 8.24 -4.76 -6.22
N ARG A 152 7.11 -5.45 -6.13
CA ARG A 152 6.33 -5.71 -4.92
C ARG A 152 6.14 -7.21 -4.76
N ALA A 153 6.32 -7.71 -3.55
CA ALA A 153 5.98 -9.08 -3.20
C ALA A 153 5.04 -9.08 -1.99
N ALA A 154 3.97 -9.85 -2.08
CA ALA A 154 2.91 -9.86 -1.09
C ALA A 154 2.40 -11.26 -0.77
N LEU A 155 1.90 -11.43 0.44
CA LEU A 155 1.09 -12.58 0.84
C LEU A 155 -0.38 -12.28 0.52
N ILE A 156 -1.06 -13.24 -0.08
CA ILE A 156 -2.49 -13.18 -0.36
C ILE A 156 -3.19 -14.24 0.47
N VAL A 157 -4.18 -13.82 1.27
CA VAL A 157 -5.03 -14.73 2.03
C VAL A 157 -6.47 -14.28 1.84
N GLY A 158 -7.36 -15.21 1.53
CA GLY A 158 -8.75 -14.84 1.30
C GLY A 158 -9.71 -16.03 1.36
N GLY A 159 -10.97 -15.69 1.20
CA GLY A 159 -12.03 -16.68 1.12
C GLY A 159 -13.33 -16.05 0.65
N GLY A 160 -14.29 -16.90 0.33
CA GLY A 160 -15.54 -16.40 -0.23
C GLY A 160 -16.51 -17.53 -0.58
N ILE A 161 -17.45 -17.17 -1.43
CA ILE A 161 -18.53 -18.05 -1.87
C ILE A 161 -18.60 -18.01 -3.40
N GLU A 162 -18.70 -19.18 -4.01
CA GLU A 162 -19.06 -19.38 -5.42
C GLU A 162 -20.48 -19.91 -5.47
N ARG A 163 -21.38 -19.15 -6.08
CA ARG A 163 -22.79 -19.55 -6.24
C ARG A 163 -23.06 -19.87 -7.70
N ASN A 164 -23.46 -21.09 -7.98
CA ASN A 164 -23.86 -21.50 -9.32
C ASN A 164 -25.11 -20.71 -9.75
N LEU A 165 -25.05 -20.08 -10.92
CA LEU A 165 -26.14 -19.35 -11.53
C LEU A 165 -26.86 -20.22 -12.59
N THR A 166 -26.08 -20.73 -13.56
CA THR A 166 -26.59 -21.59 -14.62
C THR A 166 -25.44 -22.34 -15.31
N GLY A 167 -25.61 -23.65 -15.53
CA GLY A 167 -24.60 -24.48 -16.18
C GLY A 167 -23.25 -24.42 -15.47
N SER A 168 -22.20 -24.01 -16.18
CA SER A 168 -20.84 -23.83 -15.64
C SER A 168 -20.60 -22.46 -15.04
N THR A 169 -21.56 -21.51 -15.16
CA THR A 169 -21.37 -20.13 -14.73
C THR A 169 -21.73 -19.93 -13.28
N SER A 170 -20.83 -19.39 -12.50
CA SER A 170 -21.00 -19.07 -11.08
C SER A 170 -20.68 -17.62 -10.78
N LEU A 171 -21.44 -17.02 -9.84
CA LEU A 171 -21.08 -15.76 -9.22
C LEU A 171 -20.09 -16.05 -8.10
N THR A 172 -18.98 -15.33 -8.09
CA THR A 172 -17.97 -15.39 -7.04
C THR A 172 -17.98 -14.09 -6.25
N VAL A 173 -18.03 -14.20 -4.92
CA VAL A 173 -17.85 -13.09 -3.99
C VAL A 173 -16.83 -13.51 -2.94
N GLY A 174 -15.76 -12.74 -2.80
CA GLY A 174 -14.68 -13.06 -1.87
C GLY A 174 -14.15 -11.83 -1.13
N LEU A 175 -13.58 -12.09 0.02
CA LEU A 175 -12.81 -11.11 0.79
C LEU A 175 -11.36 -11.57 0.83
N ASN A 176 -10.44 -10.70 0.41
CA ASN A 176 -9.02 -10.99 0.34
C ASN A 176 -8.24 -9.96 1.15
N TYR A 177 -7.24 -10.44 1.88
CA TYR A 177 -6.21 -9.64 2.49
C TYR A 177 -4.91 -9.81 1.71
N ASN A 178 -4.35 -8.70 1.25
CA ASN A 178 -3.11 -8.65 0.53
C ASN A 178 -2.10 -7.83 1.35
N ALA A 179 -1.01 -8.45 1.75
CA ALA A 179 0.00 -7.85 2.62
C ALA A 179 1.38 -7.90 1.95
N ALA A 180 1.86 -6.77 1.48
CA ALA A 180 3.23 -6.69 1.02
C ALA A 180 4.21 -6.90 2.17
N PHE A 181 5.26 -7.67 1.91
CA PHE A 181 6.42 -7.84 2.80
C PHE A 181 7.68 -7.21 2.22
N SER A 182 7.63 -6.71 0.99
CA SER A 182 8.68 -5.89 0.40
C SER A 182 8.48 -4.42 0.77
N ASN A 183 9.58 -3.73 1.11
CA ASN A 183 9.54 -2.28 1.28
C ASN A 183 9.19 -1.60 -0.06
N ILE A 184 8.25 -0.65 -0.05
CA ILE A 184 7.82 0.07 -1.25
C ILE A 184 8.68 1.31 -1.54
N HIS A 185 9.33 1.88 -0.51
CA HIS A 185 10.14 3.08 -0.67
C HIS A 185 11.54 2.77 -1.17
N LYS A 186 12.07 3.63 -2.03
CA LYS A 186 13.39 3.55 -2.62
C LYS A 186 14.18 4.81 -2.28
N GLY A 187 14.93 4.78 -1.16
CA GLY A 187 15.86 5.84 -0.82
C GLY A 187 15.21 7.19 -0.48
N VAL A 188 13.94 7.20 -0.04
CA VAL A 188 13.31 8.43 0.45
C VAL A 188 13.97 8.81 1.77
N GLU A 189 14.64 9.96 1.79
CA GLU A 189 15.27 10.50 2.99
C GLU A 189 14.23 11.20 3.87
N LEU A 190 14.40 11.05 5.17
CA LEU A 190 13.62 11.73 6.20
C LEU A 190 14.53 12.05 7.39
N ILE A 191 14.08 12.91 8.28
CA ILE A 191 14.75 13.18 9.54
C ILE A 191 14.29 12.14 10.57
N LYS A 192 15.23 11.56 11.29
CA LYS A 192 14.92 10.69 12.42
C LYS A 192 14.29 11.48 13.56
N VAL A 193 13.31 10.88 14.21
CA VAL A 193 12.58 11.52 15.29
C VAL A 193 12.54 10.64 16.54
N ASP A 194 12.64 11.27 17.71
CA ASP A 194 12.29 10.67 18.98
C ASP A 194 11.06 11.38 19.55
N ASN A 195 9.95 10.65 19.69
CA ASN A 195 8.67 11.20 20.15
C ASN A 195 8.19 12.45 19.36
N GLY A 196 8.45 12.50 18.04
CA GLY A 196 8.06 13.60 17.17
C GLY A 196 9.01 14.81 17.18
N VAL A 197 10.14 14.71 17.90
CA VAL A 197 11.19 15.73 17.93
C VAL A 197 12.35 15.26 17.06
N PRO A 198 12.94 16.13 16.19
CA PRO A 198 14.13 15.77 15.43
C PRO A 198 15.28 15.29 16.31
N GLU A 199 15.85 14.11 15.96
CA GLU A 199 17.10 13.68 16.57
C GLU A 199 18.27 14.50 16.03
N VAL A 200 19.11 15.03 16.92
CA VAL A 200 20.21 15.95 16.57
C VAL A 200 21.54 15.40 17.05
N ILE A 201 22.57 15.43 16.19
CA ILE A 201 23.96 15.17 16.55
C ILE A 201 24.83 16.34 16.09
N ASN A 202 25.61 16.91 17.03
CA ASN A 202 26.48 18.07 16.79
C ASN A 202 25.73 19.27 16.16
N GLY A 203 24.50 19.54 16.59
CA GLY A 203 23.68 20.64 16.11
C GLY A 203 22.97 20.40 14.78
N SER A 204 23.07 19.20 14.18
CA SER A 204 22.41 18.88 12.91
C SER A 204 21.46 17.70 13.05
N PRO A 205 20.24 17.76 12.44
CA PRO A 205 19.31 16.63 12.39
C PRO A 205 19.92 15.41 11.70
N ILE A 206 19.55 14.24 12.18
CA ILE A 206 20.04 12.96 11.65
C ILE A 206 19.10 12.49 10.53
N ASN A 207 19.66 12.20 9.36
CA ASN A 207 18.89 11.61 8.27
C ASN A 207 18.69 10.11 8.46
N GLY A 208 17.49 9.65 8.11
CA GLY A 208 17.09 8.26 8.00
C GLY A 208 16.60 7.94 6.59
N VAL A 209 16.20 6.70 6.38
CA VAL A 209 15.61 6.24 5.11
C VAL A 209 14.26 5.60 5.41
N MET A 210 13.23 6.11 4.78
CA MET A 210 11.85 5.64 4.94
C MET A 210 11.70 4.17 4.59
N LYS A 211 11.01 3.42 5.45
CA LYS A 211 10.68 2.01 5.23
C LYS A 211 9.22 1.76 5.56
N GLY A 212 8.51 1.18 4.61
CA GLY A 212 7.10 0.85 4.80
C GLY A 212 6.61 -0.18 3.79
N ASN A 213 5.54 -0.84 4.16
CA ASN A 213 4.88 -1.84 3.34
C ASN A 213 3.42 -1.45 3.16
N ASP A 214 2.87 -1.70 1.97
CA ASP A 214 1.45 -1.51 1.74
C ASP A 214 0.65 -2.79 2.03
N ARG A 215 -0.57 -2.58 2.47
CA ARG A 215 -1.55 -3.63 2.74
C ARG A 215 -2.92 -3.18 2.28
N PHE A 216 -3.76 -4.12 1.90
CA PHE A 216 -5.15 -3.81 1.63
C PHE A 216 -6.09 -4.99 1.93
N LEU A 217 -7.31 -4.62 2.25
CA LEU A 217 -8.45 -5.52 2.32
C LEU A 217 -9.30 -5.28 1.07
N GLU A 218 -9.65 -6.34 0.37
CA GLU A 218 -10.29 -6.30 -0.95
C GLU A 218 -11.55 -7.12 -0.95
N LEU A 219 -12.62 -6.56 -1.51
CA LEU A 219 -13.82 -7.29 -1.87
C LEU A 219 -13.73 -7.68 -3.36
N SER A 220 -13.69 -8.97 -3.67
CA SER A 220 -13.68 -9.47 -5.05
C SER A 220 -15.08 -9.92 -5.45
N VAL A 221 -15.60 -9.38 -6.54
CA VAL A 221 -16.90 -9.76 -7.12
C VAL A 221 -16.72 -10.07 -8.60
N GLY A 222 -17.04 -11.27 -9.01
CA GLY A 222 -16.78 -11.71 -10.38
C GLY A 222 -17.64 -12.87 -10.84
N ILE A 223 -17.41 -13.26 -12.09
CA ILE A 223 -18.03 -14.41 -12.74
C ILE A 223 -16.94 -15.45 -12.99
N LEU A 224 -17.24 -16.69 -12.69
CA LEU A 224 -16.44 -17.87 -12.99
C LEU A 224 -17.17 -18.68 -14.06
N PHE A 225 -16.43 -19.15 -15.07
CA PHE A 225 -16.95 -19.95 -16.21
C PHE A 225 -16.42 -21.36 -16.21
#